data_8c368bb13e81ec529ed56a9b1a99fef9
#
_entry.id   8c368bb13e81ec529ed56a9b1a99fef9
#
_cell.length_a   1.000
_cell.length_b   1.000
_cell.length_c   1.000
_cell.angle_alpha   90.00
_cell.angle_beta   90.00
_cell.angle_gamma   90.00
#
_symmetry.space_group_name_H-M   'P 1'
#
loop_
_entity.id
_entity.type
_entity.pdbx_description
1 polymer ?
#
loop_
_entity_poly.entity_id
_entity_poly.type
_entity_poly.pdbx_seq_one_letter_code
_entity_poly.pdbx_strand_id
1 'polypeptide(L)' 'MQHIAERGTVNSLTGPVERADVKTVEKHLNCLDEKQQMLYRLLSEVLISIGEKKNPGRDYGRLKHILGNE' A
#
# COMPACT_ATOMS: atom_id res chain seq x y z
N MET A 1 -3.27 -11.07 22.12
CA MET A 1 -4.14 -11.40 21.02
C MET A 1 -4.29 -10.28 20.02
N GLN A 2 -4.85 -9.17 20.44
CA GLN A 2 -5.00 -8.03 19.54
C GLN A 2 -3.70 -7.51 19.02
N HIS A 3 -2.67 -7.58 19.82
CA HIS A 3 -1.36 -7.06 19.42
C HIS A 3 -0.85 -7.76 18.17
N ILE A 4 -1.01 -9.08 18.16
CA ILE A 4 -0.56 -9.86 17.03
C ILE A 4 -1.39 -9.53 15.80
N ALA A 5 -2.71 -9.40 16.01
CA ALA A 5 -3.61 -9.06 14.92
C ALA A 5 -3.29 -7.70 14.33
N GLU A 6 -3.00 -6.73 15.19
CA GLU A 6 -2.63 -5.39 14.75
C GLU A 6 -1.37 -5.42 13.92
N ARG A 7 -0.39 -6.15 14.38
CA ARG A 7 0.88 -6.28 13.69
C ARG A 7 0.68 -6.93 12.33
N GLY A 8 -0.12 -8.00 12.31
CA GLY A 8 -0.43 -8.69 11.09
C GLY A 8 -1.16 -7.77 10.11
N THR A 9 -2.08 -6.95 10.63
CA THR A 9 -2.84 -6.02 9.81
C THR A 9 -1.93 -5.00 9.15
N VAL A 10 -1.01 -4.42 9.92
CA VAL A 10 -0.08 -3.44 9.37
C VAL A 10 0.75 -4.07 8.26
N ASN A 11 1.32 -5.23 8.52
CA ASN A 11 2.13 -5.92 7.52
C ASN A 11 1.31 -6.28 6.29
N SER A 12 0.05 -6.67 6.50
CA SER A 12 -0.83 -7.02 5.39
C SER A 12 -1.12 -5.83 4.49
N LEU A 13 -1.19 -4.64 5.08
CA LEU A 13 -1.51 -3.44 4.32
C LEU A 13 -0.29 -2.83 3.65
N THR A 14 0.85 -2.87 4.33
CA THR A 14 2.04 -2.16 3.85
C THR A 14 2.96 -3.02 2.99
N GLY A 15 3.03 -4.32 3.29
CA GLY A 15 3.88 -5.22 2.53
C GLY A 15 3.60 -5.23 1.04
N PRO A 16 2.33 -5.35 0.63
CA PRO A 16 2.00 -5.34 -0.79
C PRO A 16 2.40 -4.06 -1.51
N VAL A 17 2.30 -2.93 -0.82
CA VAL A 17 2.70 -1.65 -1.40
C VAL A 17 4.20 -1.66 -1.68
N GLU A 18 4.98 -2.10 -0.73
CA GLU A 18 6.43 -2.16 -0.88
C GLU A 18 6.84 -3.10 -2.01
N ARG A 19 6.11 -4.21 -2.15
CA ARG A 19 6.39 -5.19 -3.20
C ARG A 19 5.80 -4.83 -4.55
N ALA A 20 5.05 -3.73 -4.62
CA ALA A 20 4.32 -3.32 -5.81
C ALA A 20 3.31 -4.40 -6.25
N ASP A 21 2.65 -5.02 -5.29
CA ASP A 21 1.67 -6.06 -5.53
C ASP A 21 0.31 -5.42 -5.80
N VAL A 22 0.10 -5.06 -7.06
CA VAL A 22 -1.07 -4.28 -7.48
C VAL A 22 -2.38 -4.98 -7.15
N LYS A 23 -2.46 -6.27 -7.40
CA LYS A 23 -3.70 -7.02 -7.18
C LYS A 23 -4.11 -7.00 -5.72
N THR A 24 -3.15 -7.21 -4.83
CA THR A 24 -3.45 -7.22 -3.40
C THR A 24 -3.84 -5.83 -2.91
N VAL A 25 -3.16 -4.81 -3.41
CA VAL A 25 -3.48 -3.43 -3.04
C VAL A 25 -4.90 -3.07 -3.50
N GLU A 26 -5.27 -3.49 -4.70
CA GLU A 26 -6.62 -3.26 -5.21
C GLU A 26 -7.67 -3.93 -4.33
N LYS A 27 -7.39 -5.15 -3.89
CA LYS A 27 -8.30 -5.85 -2.99
C LYS A 27 -8.48 -5.08 -1.70
N HIS A 28 -7.39 -4.58 -1.15
CA HIS A 28 -7.46 -3.81 0.09
C HIS A 28 -8.30 -2.54 -0.10
N LEU A 29 -8.07 -1.83 -1.20
CA LEU A 29 -8.82 -0.62 -1.49
C LEU A 29 -10.32 -0.90 -1.57
N ASN A 30 -10.68 -2.02 -2.20
CA ASN A 30 -12.09 -2.38 -2.34
C ASN A 30 -12.76 -2.73 -1.02
N CYS A 31 -11.97 -3.10 -0.02
CA CYS A 31 -12.50 -3.46 1.28
C CYS A 31 -12.57 -2.30 2.25
N LEU A 32 -12.00 -1.16 1.90
CA LEU A 32 -11.92 0.00 2.78
C LEU A 32 -13.03 0.99 2.44
N ASP A 33 -13.51 1.72 3.46
CA ASP A 33 -14.45 2.78 3.21
C ASP A 33 -13.71 4.01 2.68
N GLU A 34 -14.47 5.05 2.38
CA GLU A 34 -13.94 6.25 1.74
C GLU A 34 -12.83 6.90 2.54
N LYS A 35 -13.06 7.05 3.83
CA LYS A 35 -12.10 7.68 4.72
C LYS A 35 -10.84 6.84 4.84
N GLN A 36 -11.02 5.53 4.99
CA GLN A 36 -9.90 4.62 5.10
C GLN A 36 -9.09 4.57 3.82
N GLN A 37 -9.76 4.66 2.68
CA GLN A 37 -9.07 4.70 1.40
C GLN A 37 -8.17 5.92 1.29
N MET A 38 -8.66 7.06 1.74
CA MET A 38 -7.86 8.29 1.73
C MET A 38 -6.59 8.11 2.54
N LEU A 39 -6.75 7.58 3.75
CA LEU A 39 -5.61 7.35 4.62
C LEU A 39 -4.63 6.37 4.00
N TYR A 40 -5.17 5.30 3.44
CA TYR A 40 -4.35 4.27 2.81
C TYR A 40 -3.55 4.82 1.63
N ARG A 41 -4.18 5.68 0.84
CA ARG A 41 -3.49 6.31 -0.30
C ARG A 41 -2.34 7.19 0.15
N LEU A 42 -2.57 7.99 1.19
CA LEU A 42 -1.51 8.86 1.71
C LEU A 42 -0.35 8.04 2.25
N LEU A 43 -0.67 7.01 3.02
CA LEU A 43 0.36 6.12 3.56
C LEU A 43 1.12 5.44 2.44
N SER A 44 0.41 4.98 1.43
CA SER A 44 1.02 4.29 0.30
C SER A 44 1.96 5.20 -0.48
N GLU A 45 1.63 6.47 -0.59
CA GLU A 45 2.50 7.45 -1.23
C GLU A 45 3.87 7.47 -0.57
N VAL A 46 3.86 7.52 0.75
CA VAL A 46 5.11 7.52 1.52
C VAL A 46 5.86 6.22 1.32
N LEU A 47 5.13 5.11 1.38
CA LEU A 47 5.74 3.79 1.23
C LEU A 47 6.34 3.59 -0.15
N ILE A 48 5.67 4.08 -1.18
CA ILE A 48 6.20 3.99 -2.54
C ILE A 48 7.48 4.81 -2.66
N SER A 49 7.48 5.99 -2.08
CA SER A 49 8.67 6.85 -2.09
C SER A 49 9.86 6.15 -1.46
N ILE A 50 9.62 5.50 -0.32
CA ILE A 50 10.67 4.74 0.36
C ILE A 50 11.07 3.53 -0.48
N GLY A 51 10.09 2.85 -1.05
CA GLY A 51 10.35 1.67 -1.86
C GLY A 51 11.16 1.97 -3.11
N GLU A 52 10.89 3.10 -3.72
CA GLU A 52 11.65 3.50 -4.91
C GLU A 52 13.13 3.72 -4.59
N LYS A 53 13.40 4.21 -3.40
CA LYS A 53 14.79 4.39 -2.96
C LYS A 53 15.46 3.08 -2.63
N LYS A 54 14.73 2.16 -2.01
CA LYS A 54 15.24 0.85 -1.63
C LYS A 54 15.38 -0.08 -2.81
N ASN A 55 14.46 0.00 -3.74
CA ASN A 55 14.36 -0.95 -4.86
C ASN A 55 14.28 -0.17 -6.16
N PRO A 56 15.37 0.47 -6.58
CA PRO A 56 15.32 1.36 -7.75
C PRO A 56 14.93 0.66 -9.05
N GLY A 57 15.09 -0.66 -9.12
CA GLY A 57 14.70 -1.39 -10.32
C GLY A 57 13.24 -1.82 -10.35
N ARG A 58 12.50 -1.58 -9.27
CA ARG A 58 11.11 -2.02 -9.19
C ARG A 58 10.18 -0.97 -9.76
N ASP A 59 9.20 -1.43 -10.52
CA ASP A 59 8.24 -0.52 -11.18
C ASP A 59 7.02 -0.31 -10.28
N TYR A 60 6.88 0.90 -9.78
CA TYR A 60 5.74 1.28 -8.95
C TYR A 60 4.68 2.08 -9.73
N GLY A 61 4.88 2.24 -11.03
CA GLY A 61 4.02 3.08 -11.84
C GLY A 61 2.56 2.67 -11.80
N ARG A 62 2.31 1.38 -11.93
CA ARG A 62 0.96 0.84 -11.92
C ARG A 62 0.29 1.06 -10.58
N LEU A 63 1.06 0.86 -9.52
CA LEU A 63 0.58 1.06 -8.17
C LEU A 63 0.20 2.52 -7.94
N LYS A 64 1.03 3.42 -8.40
CA LYS A 64 0.73 4.86 -8.31
C LYS A 64 -0.56 5.20 -9.02
N HIS A 65 -0.78 4.55 -10.15
CA HIS A 65 -1.98 4.80 -10.95
C HIS A 65 -3.25 4.39 -10.19
N ILE A 66 -3.28 3.19 -9.64
CA ILE A 66 -4.48 2.73 -8.94
C ILE A 66 -4.71 3.46 -7.63
N LEU A 67 -3.67 4.04 -7.08
CA LEU A 67 -3.79 4.84 -5.86
C LEU A 67 -4.11 6.32 -6.14
N GLY A 68 -4.15 6.69 -7.41
CA GLY A 68 -4.48 8.04 -7.80
C GLY A 68 -3.37 9.04 -7.57
N ASN A 69 -2.14 8.60 -7.56
CA ASN A 69 -0.96 9.44 -7.27
C ASN A 69 -0.16 9.76 -8.52
N GLU A 70 -0.80 10.02 -9.58
CA GLU A 70 -0.08 10.32 -10.80
C GLU A 70 0.47 11.71 -10.87
#